data_0780478638545e99812ad85b26f3662a
#
_entry.id   0780478638545e99812ad85b26f3662a
#
_cell.length_a   1.000
_cell.length_b   1.000
_cell.length_c   1.000
_cell.angle_alpha   90.00
_cell.angle_beta   90.00
_cell.angle_gamma   90.00
#
_symmetry.space_group_name_H-M   'P 1'
#
loop_
_entity.id
_entity.type
_entity.pdbx_description
1 polymer ?
#
loop_
_entity_poly.entity_id
_entity_poly.type
_entity_poly.pdbx_seq_one_letter_code
_entity_poly.pdbx_strand_id
1 'polypeptide(L)'
;MEEKIGEKRTVLGSNGERQTYLTYESAMSEIMQQILAAAPYDGQSIDRYKLLDDAYRASGGFESGDYIIPHVSEMMPKYLRRKNMAYFINYVKPITTALVNPIFKTDPIRDNMSSTYPSFAEDVDGNNTTLTRFMKRAAIRAKLHGVEFIVIDMEKLEQGVVITQKDRIEKRLFPYLYLVSPAQVEKWYTDKLGRLVSITYWIEDVKLESDGSAKQVIEHWTWTNDFYIKEVEGVREKNVNPVGVIPIIPLYGTRNDSDTLIPQSDLYAIARTNHALYNACSELRERNRAQAFSLLTIPIDEDDDFDGEDTPIKYGTADTLIYKQGSQSPEWITPPSASSDIIENEINLMVREIYRMANLRLKSNSIGYNISGIAMQYDNQQLYQSIAEFAQEIKDTEEKIAFIFGKYMGEDNSNIVITYNSDYGIIDTTTVLANATTALQMNISPKVNEEIKRQVIKAMLTNEDNLVLEGALEDFDKNESKGTPITPEQVVAVQPMN
;
A
#
# COMPACT_ATOMS: atom_id res chain seq x y z
N MET A 1 -23.69 -4.38 45.13
CA MET A 1 -22.77 -3.27 45.07
C MET A 1 -23.00 -2.61 43.70
N GLU A 2 -23.94 -1.63 43.70
CA GLU A 2 -24.29 -0.93 42.45
C GLU A 2 -23.14 0.03 42.11
N GLU A 3 -22.46 -0.21 41.02
CA GLU A 3 -21.52 0.74 40.46
C GLU A 3 -22.28 1.97 39.95
N LYS A 4 -22.05 3.11 40.60
CA LYS A 4 -22.50 4.40 40.11
C LYS A 4 -21.64 4.79 38.88
N ILE A 5 -22.13 4.46 37.71
CA ILE A 5 -21.57 4.96 36.45
C ILE A 5 -22.08 6.37 36.21
N GLY A 6 -21.16 7.34 36.24
CA GLY A 6 -21.32 8.66 35.67
C GLY A 6 -22.07 9.71 36.49
N GLU A 7 -21.42 10.44 37.39
CA GLU A 7 -21.94 11.69 37.89
C GLU A 7 -21.88 12.78 36.80
N LYS A 8 -23.05 13.20 36.33
CA LYS A 8 -23.17 14.38 35.47
C LYS A 8 -23.20 15.60 36.36
N ARG A 9 -22.25 16.53 36.22
CA ARG A 9 -22.30 17.84 36.84
C ARG A 9 -23.05 18.83 35.94
N THR A 10 -24.13 19.38 36.44
CA THR A 10 -24.86 20.46 35.76
C THR A 10 -24.41 21.82 36.37
N VAL A 11 -23.87 22.66 35.54
CA VAL A 11 -23.47 24.04 35.93
C VAL A 11 -24.43 25.01 35.25
N LEU A 12 -24.89 25.99 35.96
CA LEU A 12 -25.65 27.10 35.36
C LEU A 12 -24.65 28.01 34.63
N GLY A 13 -24.80 28.12 33.31
CA GLY A 13 -24.06 29.11 32.53
C GLY A 13 -24.50 30.53 32.86
N SER A 14 -23.66 31.51 32.58
CA SER A 14 -23.95 32.93 32.76
C SER A 14 -25.22 33.42 32.08
N ASN A 15 -25.80 32.64 31.18
CA ASN A 15 -27.03 32.93 30.44
C ASN A 15 -28.27 32.25 31.05
N GLY A 16 -28.18 31.61 32.23
CA GLY A 16 -29.30 30.90 32.86
C GLY A 16 -29.60 29.53 32.25
N GLU A 17 -28.86 29.05 31.27
CA GLU A 17 -29.02 27.73 30.69
C GLU A 17 -28.24 26.69 31.49
N ARG A 18 -28.90 25.54 31.74
CA ARG A 18 -28.26 24.41 32.41
C ARG A 18 -27.40 23.65 31.40
N GLN A 19 -26.10 23.78 31.49
CA GLN A 19 -25.16 22.95 30.72
C GLN A 19 -24.72 21.76 31.57
N THR A 20 -24.96 20.56 31.05
CA THR A 20 -24.56 19.33 31.72
C THR A 20 -23.25 18.86 31.10
N TYR A 21 -22.20 18.89 31.91
CA TYR A 21 -20.88 18.37 31.52
C TYR A 21 -20.73 16.96 32.10
N LEU A 22 -20.20 16.05 31.27
CA LEU A 22 -19.68 14.79 31.78
C LEU A 22 -18.48 15.08 32.68
N THR A 23 -18.41 14.45 33.85
CA THR A 23 -17.19 14.56 34.66
C THR A 23 -16.01 13.99 33.88
N TYR A 24 -14.81 14.50 34.11
CA TYR A 24 -13.58 14.03 33.48
C TYR A 24 -13.45 12.49 33.55
N GLU A 25 -13.76 11.90 34.69
CA GLU A 25 -13.71 10.45 34.92
C GLU A 25 -14.74 9.66 34.06
N SER A 26 -15.94 10.18 33.85
CA SER A 26 -16.94 9.51 33.03
C SER A 26 -16.62 9.64 31.53
N ALA A 27 -16.10 10.78 31.08
CA ALA A 27 -15.64 10.96 29.71
C ALA A 27 -14.42 10.10 29.40
N MET A 28 -13.47 9.99 30.34
CA MET A 28 -12.31 9.10 30.22
C MET A 28 -12.74 7.62 30.26
N SER A 29 -13.72 7.25 31.07
CA SER A 29 -14.25 5.90 31.10
C SER A 29 -14.93 5.51 29.78
N GLU A 30 -15.72 6.40 29.18
CA GLU A 30 -16.31 6.18 27.84
C GLU A 30 -15.25 6.05 26.75
N ILE A 31 -14.22 6.90 26.75
CA ILE A 31 -13.12 6.82 25.79
C ILE A 31 -12.30 5.56 26.00
N MET A 32 -11.97 5.21 27.25
CA MET A 32 -11.25 3.98 27.56
C MET A 32 -12.08 2.74 27.16
N GLN A 33 -13.40 2.76 27.38
CA GLN A 33 -14.28 1.70 26.91
C GLN A 33 -14.34 1.64 25.38
N GLN A 34 -14.38 2.78 24.69
CA GLN A 34 -14.31 2.82 23.22
C GLN A 34 -12.95 2.34 22.69
N ILE A 35 -11.85 2.72 23.34
CA ILE A 35 -10.51 2.25 23.01
C ILE A 35 -10.39 0.74 23.27
N LEU A 36 -10.89 0.24 24.38
CA LEU A 36 -10.89 -1.18 24.72
C LEU A 36 -11.87 -1.99 23.85
N ALA A 37 -13.02 -1.42 23.48
CA ALA A 37 -13.97 -2.03 22.56
C ALA A 37 -13.51 -2.00 21.10
N ALA A 38 -12.71 -0.99 20.72
CA ALA A 38 -12.09 -0.90 19.39
C ALA A 38 -10.83 -1.78 19.24
N ALA A 39 -10.40 -2.47 20.27
CA ALA A 39 -9.26 -3.38 20.26
C ALA A 39 -9.69 -4.83 20.57
N PRO A 40 -10.41 -5.53 19.69
CA PRO A 40 -10.54 -6.97 19.83
C PRO A 40 -9.16 -7.60 19.57
N TYR A 41 -8.60 -8.18 20.61
CA TYR A 41 -7.25 -8.75 20.63
C TYR A 41 -7.29 -10.22 20.20
N ASP A 42 -7.82 -10.50 19.01
CA ASP A 42 -7.61 -11.80 18.40
C ASP A 42 -7.01 -11.65 17.02
N GLY A 43 -5.97 -12.43 16.75
CA GLY A 43 -5.04 -12.27 15.64
C GLY A 43 -5.62 -12.45 14.22
N GLN A 44 -6.92 -12.29 14.03
CA GLN A 44 -7.63 -12.33 12.75
C GLN A 44 -8.58 -11.14 12.56
N SER A 45 -8.42 -10.06 13.29
CA SER A 45 -9.35 -8.96 13.26
C SER A 45 -9.26 -8.16 11.96
N ILE A 46 -10.42 -7.80 11.44
CA ILE A 46 -10.65 -6.85 10.34
C ILE A 46 -9.84 -5.56 10.55
N ASP A 47 -9.59 -5.17 11.80
CA ASP A 47 -8.79 -4.00 12.17
C ASP A 47 -7.38 -3.97 11.57
N ARG A 48 -6.73 -5.13 11.39
CA ARG A 48 -5.41 -5.21 10.74
C ARG A 48 -5.46 -4.75 9.30
N TYR A 49 -6.43 -5.22 8.54
CA TYR A 49 -6.59 -4.87 7.13
C TYR A 49 -7.08 -3.44 6.98
N LYS A 50 -7.98 -3.01 7.87
CA LYS A 50 -8.40 -1.62 7.94
C LYS A 50 -7.23 -0.67 8.22
N LEU A 51 -6.36 -0.98 9.18
CA LEU A 51 -5.16 -0.18 9.46
C LEU A 51 -4.24 -0.09 8.24
N LEU A 52 -4.04 -1.20 7.52
CA LEU A 52 -3.22 -1.25 6.31
C LEU A 52 -3.82 -0.40 5.18
N ASP A 53 -5.12 -0.53 4.93
CA ASP A 53 -5.82 0.24 3.91
C ASP A 53 -5.84 1.73 4.24
N ASP A 54 -6.14 2.10 5.48
CA ASP A 54 -6.15 3.48 5.95
C ASP A 54 -4.76 4.10 5.87
N ALA A 55 -3.71 3.36 6.27
CA ALA A 55 -2.33 3.82 6.16
C ALA A 55 -1.91 4.00 4.69
N TYR A 56 -2.28 3.07 3.81
CA TYR A 56 -1.96 3.18 2.38
C TYR A 56 -2.65 4.39 1.75
N ARG A 57 -3.93 4.63 2.06
CA ARG A 57 -4.75 5.71 1.48
C ARG A 57 -4.58 7.04 2.19
N ALA A 58 -3.96 7.08 3.37
CA ALA A 58 -3.96 8.21 4.29
C ALA A 58 -5.38 8.67 4.64
N SER A 59 -6.29 7.74 4.89
CA SER A 59 -7.71 7.95 5.11
C SER A 59 -8.17 7.37 6.46
N GLY A 60 -9.48 7.30 6.67
CA GLY A 60 -10.09 6.68 7.84
C GLY A 60 -9.61 7.32 9.15
N GLY A 61 -9.12 6.50 10.08
CA GLY A 61 -8.69 6.97 11.40
C GLY A 61 -7.49 7.91 11.38
N PHE A 62 -6.65 7.90 10.32
CA PHE A 62 -5.58 8.89 10.16
C PHE A 62 -6.11 10.25 9.72
N GLU A 63 -7.13 10.28 8.88
CA GLU A 63 -7.77 11.52 8.41
C GLU A 63 -8.68 12.12 9.50
N SER A 64 -9.52 11.30 10.13
CA SER A 64 -10.45 11.72 11.20
C SER A 64 -9.75 11.99 12.53
N GLY A 65 -8.51 11.54 12.70
CA GLY A 65 -7.76 11.62 13.95
C GLY A 65 -8.15 10.54 14.97
N ASP A 66 -8.97 9.53 14.58
CA ASP A 66 -9.41 8.48 15.51
C ASP A 66 -8.28 7.55 15.95
N TYR A 67 -7.16 7.55 15.22
CA TYR A 67 -5.95 6.81 15.58
C TYR A 67 -5.00 7.58 16.53
N ILE A 68 -5.38 8.80 16.96
CA ILE A 68 -4.66 9.52 18.02
C ILE A 68 -5.07 8.95 19.37
N ILE A 69 -4.09 8.44 20.10
CA ILE A 69 -4.29 7.84 21.41
C ILE A 69 -4.24 8.94 22.47
N PRO A 70 -5.25 9.08 23.34
CA PRO A 70 -5.23 10.05 24.44
C PRO A 70 -4.22 9.62 25.51
N HIS A 71 -3.53 10.57 26.12
CA HIS A 71 -2.72 10.30 27.31
C HIS A 71 -3.61 10.30 28.56
N VAL A 72 -3.32 9.39 29.51
CA VAL A 72 -4.11 9.21 30.75
C VAL A 72 -4.33 10.52 31.54
N SER A 73 -3.35 11.41 31.53
CA SER A 73 -3.41 12.71 32.23
C SER A 73 -3.79 13.86 31.29
N GLU A 74 -4.22 13.59 30.05
CA GLU A 74 -4.56 14.63 29.09
C GLU A 74 -6.02 15.09 29.26
N MET A 75 -6.23 16.40 29.42
CA MET A 75 -7.57 16.97 29.47
C MET A 75 -8.26 16.85 28.10
N MET A 76 -9.56 16.54 28.09
CA MET A 76 -10.34 16.34 26.87
C MET A 76 -10.25 17.48 25.84
N PRO A 77 -10.35 18.78 26.22
CA PRO A 77 -10.20 19.87 25.26
C PRO A 77 -8.84 19.90 24.59
N LYS A 78 -7.79 19.48 25.32
CA LYS A 78 -6.42 19.39 24.80
C LYS A 78 -6.29 18.21 23.81
N TYR A 79 -6.85 17.05 24.16
CA TYR A 79 -6.92 15.89 23.27
C TYR A 79 -7.65 16.20 21.96
N LEU A 80 -8.86 16.78 22.03
CA LEU A 80 -9.64 17.14 20.84
C LEU A 80 -8.89 18.14 19.94
N ARG A 81 -8.20 19.10 20.54
CA ARG A 81 -7.36 20.03 19.78
C ARG A 81 -6.19 19.31 19.12
N ARG A 82 -5.50 18.42 19.83
CA ARG A 82 -4.39 17.60 19.30
C ARG A 82 -4.87 16.69 18.16
N LYS A 83 -6.02 16.04 18.33
CA LYS A 83 -6.72 15.25 17.31
C LYS A 83 -6.97 16.07 16.03
N ASN A 84 -7.53 17.27 16.15
CA ASN A 84 -7.85 18.12 15.00
C ASN A 84 -6.61 18.72 14.30
N MET A 85 -5.48 18.77 14.98
CA MET A 85 -4.22 19.31 14.42
C MET A 85 -3.27 18.23 13.93
N ALA A 86 -3.56 16.96 14.18
CA ALA A 86 -2.71 15.87 13.76
C ALA A 86 -2.63 15.79 12.24
N TYR A 87 -1.47 15.40 11.73
CA TYR A 87 -1.24 15.14 10.31
C TYR A 87 -0.49 13.83 10.14
N PHE A 88 -0.90 13.07 9.16
CA PHE A 88 -0.31 11.77 8.87
C PHE A 88 0.76 11.87 7.79
N ILE A 89 1.95 11.34 8.06
CA ILE A 89 3.02 11.19 7.08
C ILE A 89 2.96 9.76 6.55
N ASN A 90 2.57 9.61 5.31
CA ASN A 90 2.35 8.29 4.71
C ASN A 90 3.67 7.67 4.24
N TYR A 91 4.13 6.62 4.91
CA TYR A 91 5.27 5.80 4.49
C TYR A 91 4.82 4.51 3.77
N VAL A 92 3.63 4.00 4.08
CA VAL A 92 3.15 2.72 3.54
C VAL A 92 2.97 2.75 2.03
N LYS A 93 2.31 3.78 1.49
CA LYS A 93 2.06 3.89 0.04
C LYS A 93 3.35 4.03 -0.78
N PRO A 94 4.28 4.95 -0.46
CA PRO A 94 5.54 5.06 -1.20
C PRO A 94 6.35 3.76 -1.18
N ILE A 95 6.41 3.07 -0.03
CA ILE A 95 7.12 1.80 0.10
C ILE A 95 6.46 0.71 -0.76
N THR A 96 5.13 0.56 -0.66
CA THR A 96 4.39 -0.41 -1.48
C THR A 96 4.60 -0.17 -2.96
N THR A 97 4.52 1.08 -3.40
CA THR A 97 4.72 1.44 -4.82
C THR A 97 6.16 1.26 -5.27
N ALA A 98 7.14 1.48 -4.41
CA ALA A 98 8.56 1.23 -4.71
C ALA A 98 8.85 -0.28 -4.93
N LEU A 99 8.12 -1.15 -4.26
CA LEU A 99 8.23 -2.61 -4.41
C LEU A 99 7.51 -3.15 -5.66
N VAL A 100 6.42 -2.51 -6.09
CA VAL A 100 5.56 -3.01 -7.17
C VAL A 100 5.86 -2.35 -8.52
N ASN A 101 6.06 -1.02 -8.55
CA ASN A 101 6.21 -0.29 -9.82
C ASN A 101 7.33 -0.78 -10.73
N PRO A 102 8.51 -1.20 -10.23
CA PRO A 102 9.58 -1.69 -11.08
C PRO A 102 9.20 -2.92 -11.91
N ILE A 103 8.29 -3.78 -11.39
CA ILE A 103 7.83 -4.99 -12.07
C ILE A 103 7.01 -4.64 -13.33
N PHE A 104 6.24 -3.55 -13.25
CA PHE A 104 5.36 -3.05 -14.31
C PHE A 104 5.95 -1.82 -15.03
N LYS A 105 7.29 -1.68 -15.04
CA LYS A 105 7.98 -0.59 -15.76
C LYS A 105 7.78 -0.71 -17.27
N THR A 106 7.79 -1.94 -17.77
CA THR A 106 7.45 -2.30 -19.14
C THR A 106 6.26 -3.23 -19.13
N ASP A 107 5.45 -3.23 -20.19
CA ASP A 107 4.35 -4.18 -20.31
C ASP A 107 4.92 -5.63 -20.39
N PRO A 108 4.28 -6.58 -19.69
CA PRO A 108 4.69 -7.97 -19.77
C PRO A 108 4.51 -8.53 -21.19
N ILE A 109 5.50 -9.31 -21.65
CA ILE A 109 5.43 -10.04 -22.92
C ILE A 109 4.70 -11.34 -22.66
N ARG A 110 3.74 -11.67 -23.54
CA ARG A 110 2.89 -12.87 -23.45
C ARG A 110 2.95 -13.61 -24.77
N ASP A 111 3.61 -14.76 -24.77
CA ASP A 111 3.79 -15.61 -25.95
C ASP A 111 2.95 -16.87 -25.85
N ASN A 112 2.67 -17.50 -26.99
CA ASN A 112 1.91 -18.76 -27.10
C ASN A 112 0.49 -18.68 -26.50
N MET A 113 -0.16 -17.53 -26.61
CA MET A 113 -1.53 -17.34 -26.16
C MET A 113 -2.52 -18.08 -27.08
N SER A 114 -3.63 -18.56 -26.49
CA SER A 114 -4.78 -19.04 -27.27
C SER A 114 -5.45 -17.90 -28.05
N SER A 115 -6.29 -18.27 -29.02
CA SER A 115 -6.85 -17.31 -29.99
C SER A 115 -7.72 -16.20 -29.37
N THR A 116 -8.40 -16.49 -28.25
CA THR A 116 -9.30 -15.52 -27.58
C THR A 116 -8.65 -14.79 -26.40
N TYR A 117 -7.52 -15.28 -25.90
CA TYR A 117 -6.84 -14.70 -24.74
C TYR A 117 -6.42 -13.21 -24.92
N PRO A 118 -5.91 -12.78 -26.11
CA PRO A 118 -5.60 -11.38 -26.33
C PRO A 118 -6.80 -10.44 -26.14
N SER A 119 -7.98 -10.83 -26.65
CA SER A 119 -9.21 -10.03 -26.49
C SER A 119 -9.71 -9.99 -25.05
N PHE A 120 -9.52 -11.06 -24.28
CA PHE A 120 -9.76 -11.07 -22.83
C PHE A 120 -8.79 -10.14 -22.12
N ALA A 121 -7.49 -10.16 -22.48
CA ALA A 121 -6.46 -9.34 -21.82
C ALA A 121 -6.65 -7.83 -22.02
N GLU A 122 -7.42 -7.39 -23.03
CA GLU A 122 -7.79 -5.98 -23.23
C GLU A 122 -8.81 -5.48 -22.21
N ASP A 123 -9.70 -6.34 -21.72
CA ASP A 123 -10.74 -5.98 -20.76
C ASP A 123 -11.09 -7.21 -19.90
N VAL A 124 -10.54 -7.30 -18.71
CA VAL A 124 -10.69 -8.46 -17.83
C VAL A 124 -11.80 -8.34 -16.80
N ASP A 125 -12.38 -7.16 -16.63
CA ASP A 125 -13.41 -6.89 -15.59
C ASP A 125 -14.69 -6.24 -16.14
N GLY A 126 -14.82 -6.12 -17.47
CA GLY A 126 -15.95 -5.46 -18.13
C GLY A 126 -15.96 -3.93 -18.02
N ASN A 127 -14.88 -3.33 -17.46
CA ASN A 127 -14.74 -1.89 -17.25
C ASN A 127 -13.57 -1.28 -18.06
N ASN A 128 -13.17 -1.93 -19.15
CA ASN A 128 -12.00 -1.58 -19.97
C ASN A 128 -10.68 -1.57 -19.17
N THR A 129 -10.55 -2.47 -18.19
CA THR A 129 -9.32 -2.67 -17.46
C THR A 129 -8.49 -3.74 -18.15
N THR A 130 -7.29 -3.39 -18.63
CA THR A 130 -6.37 -4.37 -19.21
C THR A 130 -5.82 -5.31 -18.14
N LEU A 131 -5.46 -6.54 -18.55
CA LEU A 131 -4.87 -7.53 -17.66
C LEU A 131 -3.65 -7.00 -16.91
N THR A 132 -2.77 -6.24 -17.59
CA THR A 132 -1.60 -5.62 -16.95
C THR A 132 -1.98 -4.65 -15.82
N ARG A 133 -3.00 -3.80 -16.05
CA ARG A 133 -3.49 -2.86 -15.02
C ARG A 133 -4.17 -3.59 -13.87
N PHE A 134 -4.92 -4.65 -14.18
CA PHE A 134 -5.56 -5.50 -13.18
C PHE A 134 -4.50 -6.18 -12.30
N MET A 135 -3.49 -6.84 -12.91
CA MET A 135 -2.40 -7.50 -12.19
C MET A 135 -1.59 -6.51 -11.34
N LYS A 136 -1.34 -5.30 -11.83
CA LYS A 136 -0.69 -4.25 -11.02
C LYS A 136 -1.53 -3.87 -9.80
N ARG A 137 -2.85 -3.72 -9.94
CA ARG A 137 -3.77 -3.46 -8.83
C ARG A 137 -3.78 -4.62 -7.83
N ALA A 138 -3.86 -5.86 -8.34
CA ALA A 138 -3.79 -7.07 -7.52
C ALA A 138 -2.45 -7.17 -6.75
N ALA A 139 -1.33 -6.88 -7.41
CA ALA A 139 0.00 -6.90 -6.80
C ALA A 139 0.15 -5.87 -5.66
N ILE A 140 -0.38 -4.65 -5.85
CA ILE A 140 -0.38 -3.63 -4.78
C ILE A 140 -1.17 -4.13 -3.58
N ARG A 141 -2.37 -4.69 -3.79
CA ARG A 141 -3.22 -5.21 -2.71
C ARG A 141 -2.61 -6.44 -2.05
N ALA A 142 -2.05 -7.36 -2.83
CA ALA A 142 -1.36 -8.52 -2.31
C ALA A 142 -0.17 -8.13 -1.42
N LYS A 143 0.65 -7.16 -1.85
CA LYS A 143 1.77 -6.66 -1.05
C LYS A 143 1.27 -5.99 0.23
N LEU A 144 0.18 -5.24 0.16
CA LEU A 144 -0.43 -4.55 1.29
C LEU A 144 -1.01 -5.54 2.32
N HIS A 145 -1.77 -6.53 1.88
CA HIS A 145 -2.50 -7.45 2.76
C HIS A 145 -1.74 -8.75 3.10
N GLY A 146 -0.64 -9.05 2.38
CA GLY A 146 0.10 -10.30 2.45
C GLY A 146 -0.34 -11.32 1.40
N VAL A 147 -1.61 -11.34 1.04
CA VAL A 147 -2.23 -12.11 -0.04
C VAL A 147 -3.42 -11.34 -0.58
N GLU A 148 -3.71 -11.52 -1.86
CA GLU A 148 -4.97 -11.09 -2.48
C GLU A 148 -5.50 -12.24 -3.33
N PHE A 149 -6.80 -12.47 -3.32
CA PHE A 149 -7.42 -13.56 -4.07
C PHE A 149 -7.98 -13.02 -5.39
N ILE A 150 -7.53 -13.60 -6.48
CA ILE A 150 -8.05 -13.32 -7.82
C ILE A 150 -9.08 -14.38 -8.16
N VAL A 151 -10.32 -13.97 -8.32
CA VAL A 151 -11.41 -14.86 -8.72
C VAL A 151 -11.65 -14.71 -10.21
N ILE A 152 -11.78 -15.85 -10.88
CA ILE A 152 -12.16 -15.94 -12.27
C ILE A 152 -13.56 -16.53 -12.33
N ASP A 153 -14.52 -15.78 -12.84
CA ASP A 153 -15.90 -16.23 -12.97
C ASP A 153 -16.42 -15.95 -14.39
N MET A 154 -17.50 -16.60 -14.75
CA MET A 154 -18.13 -16.43 -16.05
C MET A 154 -19.64 -16.39 -15.89
N GLU A 155 -20.30 -15.45 -16.54
CA GLU A 155 -21.75 -15.41 -16.57
C GLU A 155 -22.33 -16.70 -17.14
N LYS A 156 -23.39 -17.19 -16.52
CA LYS A 156 -24.10 -18.37 -17.02
C LYS A 156 -24.71 -18.08 -18.39
N LEU A 157 -24.24 -18.79 -19.38
CA LEU A 157 -24.84 -18.76 -20.71
C LEU A 157 -26.14 -19.53 -20.73
N GLU A 158 -27.14 -19.03 -21.44
CA GLU A 158 -28.44 -19.72 -21.60
C GLU A 158 -28.22 -21.08 -22.26
N GLN A 159 -28.83 -22.13 -21.71
CA GLN A 159 -28.72 -23.48 -22.23
C GLN A 159 -29.34 -23.58 -23.63
N GLY A 160 -28.62 -24.17 -24.58
CA GLY A 160 -29.10 -24.44 -25.95
C GLY A 160 -28.74 -23.37 -26.98
N VAL A 161 -28.06 -22.29 -26.64
CA VAL A 161 -27.55 -21.30 -27.60
C VAL A 161 -26.18 -21.77 -28.11
N VAL A 162 -26.06 -21.99 -29.41
CA VAL A 162 -24.75 -22.27 -30.05
C VAL A 162 -24.03 -20.92 -30.21
N ILE A 163 -23.00 -20.72 -29.43
CA ILE A 163 -22.19 -19.50 -29.45
C ILE A 163 -20.94 -19.76 -30.29
N THR A 164 -20.79 -19.01 -31.37
CA THR A 164 -19.59 -19.05 -32.20
C THR A 164 -18.44 -18.26 -31.54
N GLN A 165 -17.20 -18.53 -31.95
CA GLN A 165 -16.04 -17.74 -31.48
C GLN A 165 -16.17 -16.26 -31.81
N LYS A 166 -16.77 -15.95 -32.96
CA LYS A 166 -17.08 -14.57 -33.36
C LYS A 166 -18.10 -13.90 -32.42
N ASP A 167 -19.18 -14.63 -32.04
CA ASP A 167 -20.17 -14.12 -31.09
C ASP A 167 -19.53 -13.85 -29.71
N ARG A 168 -18.59 -14.70 -29.29
CA ARG A 168 -17.88 -14.50 -28.02
C ARG A 168 -17.07 -13.21 -28.01
N ILE A 169 -16.36 -12.93 -29.11
CA ILE A 169 -15.56 -11.70 -29.25
C ILE A 169 -16.47 -10.48 -29.35
N GLU A 170 -17.49 -10.51 -30.22
CA GLU A 170 -18.40 -9.37 -30.47
C GLU A 170 -19.25 -9.02 -29.25
N LYS A 171 -19.70 -10.02 -28.49
CA LYS A 171 -20.53 -9.84 -27.29
C LYS A 171 -19.72 -9.84 -26.00
N ARG A 172 -18.40 -9.96 -26.10
CA ARG A 172 -17.48 -10.07 -24.94
C ARG A 172 -17.91 -11.14 -23.92
N LEU A 173 -18.31 -12.30 -24.39
CA LEU A 173 -18.68 -13.44 -23.54
C LEU A 173 -17.42 -14.19 -23.06
N PHE A 174 -16.61 -13.50 -22.26
CA PHE A 174 -15.40 -14.00 -21.64
C PHE A 174 -15.59 -14.15 -20.14
N PRO A 175 -14.79 -15.02 -19.49
CA PRO A 175 -14.62 -14.96 -18.04
C PRO A 175 -14.16 -13.56 -17.61
N TYR A 176 -14.53 -13.13 -16.43
CA TYR A 176 -14.11 -11.86 -15.86
C TYR A 176 -13.33 -12.08 -14.54
N LEU A 177 -12.50 -11.11 -14.20
CA LEU A 177 -11.68 -11.14 -12.99
C LEU A 177 -12.18 -10.13 -11.97
N TYR A 178 -12.18 -10.53 -10.71
CA TYR A 178 -12.33 -9.60 -9.59
C TYR A 178 -11.43 -10.00 -8.42
N LEU A 179 -11.23 -9.05 -7.50
CA LEU A 179 -10.35 -9.22 -6.35
C LEU A 179 -11.19 -9.43 -5.09
N VAL A 180 -10.77 -10.39 -4.28
CA VAL A 180 -11.32 -10.66 -2.96
C VAL A 180 -10.20 -10.47 -1.94
N SER A 181 -10.42 -9.56 -0.99
CA SER A 181 -9.49 -9.31 0.10
C SER A 181 -9.47 -10.48 1.08
N PRO A 182 -8.35 -10.78 1.72
CA PRO A 182 -8.32 -11.78 2.80
C PRO A 182 -9.28 -11.45 3.96
N ALA A 183 -9.65 -10.19 4.16
CA ALA A 183 -10.70 -9.79 5.13
C ALA A 183 -12.10 -10.29 4.75
N GLN A 184 -12.34 -10.59 3.48
CA GLN A 184 -13.61 -11.11 2.96
C GLN A 184 -13.68 -12.64 2.99
N VAL A 185 -12.55 -13.33 3.25
CA VAL A 185 -12.50 -14.79 3.33
C VAL A 185 -12.93 -15.23 4.73
N GLU A 186 -14.02 -16.01 4.79
CA GLU A 186 -14.61 -16.49 6.04
C GLU A 186 -14.01 -17.84 6.47
N LYS A 187 -13.89 -18.78 5.54
CA LYS A 187 -13.45 -20.15 5.80
C LYS A 187 -12.69 -20.71 4.61
N TRP A 188 -11.69 -21.53 4.89
CA TRP A 188 -11.01 -22.33 3.88
C TRP A 188 -10.60 -23.68 4.45
N TYR A 189 -10.46 -24.66 3.57
CA TYR A 189 -9.96 -25.99 3.91
C TYR A 189 -8.90 -26.40 2.91
N THR A 190 -7.82 -26.93 3.41
CA THR A 190 -6.72 -27.48 2.61
C THR A 190 -6.58 -28.98 2.86
N ASP A 191 -6.09 -29.72 1.88
CA ASP A 191 -5.73 -31.12 2.05
C ASP A 191 -4.36 -31.23 2.80
N LYS A 192 -3.94 -32.50 3.04
CA LYS A 192 -2.66 -32.78 3.69
C LYS A 192 -1.42 -32.29 2.91
N LEU A 193 -1.58 -31.89 1.66
CA LEU A 193 -0.53 -31.33 0.80
C LEU A 193 -0.62 -29.80 0.70
N GLY A 194 -1.49 -29.18 1.48
CA GLY A 194 -1.70 -27.74 1.46
C GLY A 194 -2.53 -27.22 0.27
N ARG A 195 -3.11 -28.11 -0.57
CA ARG A 195 -3.93 -27.69 -1.71
C ARG A 195 -5.32 -27.30 -1.24
N LEU A 196 -5.84 -26.18 -1.80
CA LEU A 196 -7.17 -25.68 -1.46
C LEU A 196 -8.25 -26.67 -1.90
N VAL A 197 -9.07 -27.10 -0.95
CA VAL A 197 -10.22 -28.02 -1.17
C VAL A 197 -11.54 -27.24 -1.18
N SER A 198 -11.65 -26.22 -0.36
CA SER A 198 -12.82 -25.34 -0.31
C SER A 198 -12.45 -23.97 0.22
N ILE A 199 -13.11 -22.94 -0.29
CA ILE A 199 -13.00 -21.56 0.18
C ILE A 199 -14.37 -20.90 0.21
N THR A 200 -14.65 -20.16 1.28
CA THR A 200 -15.88 -19.36 1.45
C THR A 200 -15.47 -17.91 1.66
N TYR A 201 -16.07 -17.02 0.90
CA TYR A 201 -15.87 -15.58 1.00
C TYR A 201 -17.19 -14.84 0.74
N TRP A 202 -17.22 -13.56 1.09
CA TRP A 202 -18.35 -12.68 0.82
C TRP A 202 -17.94 -11.50 -0.06
N ILE A 203 -18.91 -11.02 -0.84
CA ILE A 203 -18.79 -9.81 -1.66
C ILE A 203 -20.03 -8.95 -1.46
N GLU A 204 -19.86 -7.65 -1.61
CA GLU A 204 -20.96 -6.69 -1.68
C GLU A 204 -21.40 -6.53 -3.12
N ASP A 205 -22.69 -6.64 -3.36
CA ASP A 205 -23.32 -6.40 -4.65
C ASP A 205 -24.48 -5.40 -4.49
N VAL A 206 -24.88 -4.77 -5.59
CA VAL A 206 -25.98 -3.81 -5.61
C VAL A 206 -27.08 -4.34 -6.50
N LYS A 207 -28.23 -4.67 -5.91
CA LYS A 207 -29.44 -5.03 -6.65
C LYS A 207 -30.33 -3.83 -6.83
N LEU A 208 -30.80 -3.65 -8.07
CA LEU A 208 -31.85 -2.66 -8.35
C LEU A 208 -33.20 -3.30 -8.08
N GLU A 209 -33.96 -2.67 -7.20
CA GLU A 209 -35.36 -3.02 -6.94
C GLU A 209 -36.28 -2.54 -8.07
N SER A 210 -37.48 -3.09 -8.17
CA SER A 210 -38.46 -2.75 -9.21
C SER A 210 -38.92 -1.28 -9.19
N ASP A 211 -38.73 -0.59 -8.09
CA ASP A 211 -39.01 0.84 -7.90
C ASP A 211 -37.86 1.75 -8.31
N GLY A 212 -36.72 1.17 -8.76
CA GLY A 212 -35.50 1.89 -9.14
C GLY A 212 -34.58 2.21 -7.95
N SER A 213 -34.92 1.78 -6.73
CA SER A 213 -34.01 1.91 -5.58
C SER A 213 -32.86 0.90 -5.66
N ALA A 214 -31.69 1.28 -5.15
CA ALA A 214 -30.52 0.40 -5.06
C ALA A 214 -30.42 -0.19 -3.67
N LYS A 215 -30.41 -1.52 -3.56
CA LYS A 215 -30.22 -2.24 -2.31
C LYS A 215 -28.86 -2.92 -2.30
N GLN A 216 -28.04 -2.61 -1.33
CA GLN A 216 -26.80 -3.38 -1.07
C GLN A 216 -27.16 -4.76 -0.53
N VAL A 217 -26.60 -5.78 -1.11
CA VAL A 217 -26.73 -7.17 -0.69
C VAL A 217 -25.36 -7.79 -0.48
N ILE A 218 -25.28 -8.68 0.50
CA ILE A 218 -24.07 -9.46 0.73
C ILE A 218 -24.29 -10.84 0.11
N GLU A 219 -23.38 -11.22 -0.75
CA GLU A 219 -23.33 -12.53 -1.37
C GLU A 219 -22.23 -13.37 -0.74
N HIS A 220 -22.56 -14.54 -0.24
CA HIS A 220 -21.60 -15.52 0.26
C HIS A 220 -21.39 -16.60 -0.81
N TRP A 221 -20.12 -16.81 -1.17
CA TRP A 221 -19.71 -17.76 -2.18
C TRP A 221 -18.84 -18.85 -1.56
N THR A 222 -19.22 -20.12 -1.78
CA THR A 222 -18.40 -21.27 -1.39
C THR A 222 -18.03 -22.05 -2.63
N TRP A 223 -16.73 -22.20 -2.88
CA TRP A 223 -16.21 -22.95 -4.02
C TRP A 223 -15.52 -24.23 -3.60
N THR A 224 -15.74 -25.29 -4.38
CA THR A 224 -15.02 -26.57 -4.35
C THR A 224 -14.64 -26.96 -5.78
N ASN A 225 -13.89 -28.03 -5.97
CA ASN A 225 -13.59 -28.52 -7.33
C ASN A 225 -14.84 -28.97 -8.10
N ASP A 226 -15.85 -29.52 -7.40
CA ASP A 226 -17.01 -30.13 -8.03
C ASP A 226 -18.22 -29.20 -8.15
N PHE A 227 -18.39 -28.30 -7.19
CA PHE A 227 -19.56 -27.41 -7.13
C PHE A 227 -19.23 -26.08 -6.46
N TYR A 228 -20.12 -25.11 -6.69
CA TYR A 228 -20.15 -23.88 -5.91
C TYR A 228 -21.55 -23.62 -5.33
N ILE A 229 -21.56 -22.90 -4.23
CA ILE A 229 -22.79 -22.45 -3.56
C ILE A 229 -22.76 -20.91 -3.51
N LYS A 230 -23.82 -20.29 -4.00
CA LYS A 230 -24.11 -18.87 -3.84
C LYS A 230 -25.23 -18.73 -2.81
N GLU A 231 -25.01 -17.95 -1.76
CA GLU A 231 -26.01 -17.63 -0.74
C GLU A 231 -26.24 -16.13 -0.70
N VAL A 232 -27.47 -15.70 -0.88
CA VAL A 232 -27.90 -14.30 -0.85
C VAL A 232 -29.15 -14.21 -0.01
N GLU A 233 -29.14 -13.38 1.04
CA GLU A 233 -30.30 -13.18 1.93
C GLU A 233 -30.90 -14.51 2.48
N GLY A 234 -30.04 -15.51 2.73
CA GLY A 234 -30.46 -16.84 3.24
C GLY A 234 -30.95 -17.82 2.18
N VAL A 235 -31.04 -17.39 0.91
CA VAL A 235 -31.34 -18.29 -0.22
C VAL A 235 -30.05 -18.90 -0.74
N ARG A 236 -29.99 -20.23 -0.78
CA ARG A 236 -28.81 -21.00 -1.24
C ARG A 236 -29.06 -21.62 -2.59
N GLU A 237 -28.20 -21.32 -3.53
CA GLU A 237 -28.15 -21.97 -4.84
C GLU A 237 -26.88 -22.79 -4.99
N LYS A 238 -27.03 -24.09 -5.25
CA LYS A 238 -25.92 -24.99 -5.50
C LYS A 238 -25.83 -25.29 -7.01
N ASN A 239 -24.64 -25.07 -7.57
CA ASN A 239 -24.39 -25.30 -8.99
C ASN A 239 -23.10 -26.12 -9.18
N VAL A 240 -23.00 -26.79 -10.31
CA VAL A 240 -21.78 -27.53 -10.69
C VAL A 240 -20.68 -26.55 -11.07
N ASN A 241 -19.46 -26.80 -10.63
CA ASN A 241 -18.30 -26.05 -11.04
C ASN A 241 -17.92 -26.42 -12.49
N PRO A 242 -18.03 -25.50 -13.46
CA PRO A 242 -17.84 -25.82 -14.88
C PRO A 242 -16.38 -26.13 -15.25
N VAL A 243 -15.41 -25.68 -14.44
CA VAL A 243 -13.97 -25.80 -14.75
C VAL A 243 -13.28 -26.97 -14.03
N GLY A 244 -13.94 -27.56 -13.03
CA GLY A 244 -13.41 -28.71 -12.29
C GLY A 244 -12.20 -28.40 -11.40
N VAL A 245 -11.90 -27.11 -11.18
CA VAL A 245 -10.90 -26.62 -10.24
C VAL A 245 -11.48 -25.39 -9.55
N ILE A 246 -10.99 -25.07 -8.35
CA ILE A 246 -11.41 -23.83 -7.67
C ILE A 246 -10.89 -22.64 -8.47
N PRO A 247 -11.76 -21.76 -9.03
CA PRO A 247 -11.33 -20.66 -9.89
C PRO A 247 -10.89 -19.43 -9.08
N ILE A 248 -10.14 -19.66 -8.01
CA ILE A 248 -9.66 -18.65 -7.07
C ILE A 248 -8.17 -18.87 -6.89
N ILE A 249 -7.39 -17.85 -7.25
CA ILE A 249 -5.94 -17.92 -7.23
C ILE A 249 -5.43 -16.95 -6.17
N PRO A 250 -4.74 -17.43 -5.13
CA PRO A 250 -4.04 -16.55 -4.21
C PRO A 250 -2.80 -15.96 -4.90
N LEU A 251 -2.68 -14.64 -4.89
CA LEU A 251 -1.46 -13.90 -5.22
C LEU A 251 -0.80 -13.49 -3.89
N TYR A 252 0.33 -14.09 -3.59
CA TYR A 252 1.06 -13.81 -2.36
C TYR A 252 1.96 -12.59 -2.50
N GLY A 253 1.72 -11.56 -1.67
CA GLY A 253 2.56 -10.35 -1.60
C GLY A 253 3.81 -10.56 -0.76
N THR A 254 3.76 -11.52 0.15
CA THR A 254 4.84 -11.92 1.04
C THR A 254 5.09 -13.42 0.82
N ARG A 255 6.37 -13.82 0.82
CA ARG A 255 6.71 -15.24 0.73
C ARG A 255 5.98 -16.01 1.82
N ASN A 256 5.23 -17.02 1.41
CA ASN A 256 4.48 -17.85 2.33
C ASN A 256 5.38 -18.94 2.90
N ASP A 257 6.07 -18.63 3.99
CA ASP A 257 6.91 -19.59 4.72
C ASP A 257 6.09 -20.43 5.72
N SER A 258 4.79 -20.18 5.82
CA SER A 258 3.87 -20.89 6.70
C SER A 258 2.83 -21.67 5.87
N ASP A 259 2.32 -22.76 6.44
CA ASP A 259 1.26 -23.57 5.81
C ASP A 259 -0.13 -22.90 5.81
N THR A 260 -0.19 -21.59 6.09
CA THR A 260 -1.44 -20.84 6.11
C THR A 260 -1.76 -20.26 4.73
N LEU A 261 -3.04 -20.29 4.36
CA LEU A 261 -3.52 -19.65 3.14
C LEU A 261 -3.44 -18.12 3.21
N ILE A 262 -3.50 -17.54 4.41
CA ILE A 262 -3.52 -16.10 4.64
C ILE A 262 -2.32 -15.71 5.52
N PRO A 263 -1.14 -15.44 4.91
CA PRO A 263 0.03 -14.97 5.62
C PRO A 263 -0.14 -13.52 6.09
N GLN A 264 0.62 -13.13 7.09
CA GLN A 264 0.67 -11.73 7.51
C GLN A 264 1.55 -10.93 6.55
N SER A 265 1.09 -9.74 6.18
CA SER A 265 1.88 -8.81 5.35
C SER A 265 3.13 -8.30 6.08
N ASP A 266 4.25 -8.21 5.37
CA ASP A 266 5.47 -7.55 5.83
C ASP A 266 5.23 -6.05 6.12
N LEU A 267 4.26 -5.45 5.41
CA LEU A 267 3.91 -4.04 5.60
C LEU A 267 3.12 -3.77 6.87
N TYR A 268 2.61 -4.82 7.55
CA TYR A 268 1.86 -4.62 8.80
C TYR A 268 2.72 -4.04 9.92
N ALA A 269 3.96 -4.51 10.07
CA ALA A 269 4.90 -3.95 11.04
C ALA A 269 5.21 -2.48 10.71
N ILE A 270 5.39 -2.17 9.43
CA ILE A 270 5.61 -0.81 8.93
C ILE A 270 4.39 0.08 9.22
N ALA A 271 3.16 -0.39 8.95
CA ALA A 271 1.93 0.35 9.21
C ALA A 271 1.75 0.63 10.72
N ARG A 272 2.08 -0.34 11.57
CA ARG A 272 2.05 -0.14 13.03
C ARG A 272 3.07 0.88 13.50
N THR A 273 4.29 0.83 12.98
CA THR A 273 5.33 1.83 13.30
C THR A 273 4.91 3.20 12.76
N ASN A 274 4.30 3.27 11.58
CA ASN A 274 3.76 4.50 11.01
C ASN A 274 2.59 5.08 11.86
N HIS A 275 1.78 4.22 12.48
CA HIS A 275 0.77 4.65 13.45
C HIS A 275 1.39 5.20 14.74
N ALA A 276 2.44 4.56 15.28
CA ALA A 276 3.19 5.11 16.42
C ALA A 276 3.84 6.46 16.08
N LEU A 277 4.43 6.57 14.90
CA LEU A 277 4.99 7.83 14.37
C LEU A 277 3.92 8.94 14.28
N TYR A 278 2.71 8.62 13.83
CA TYR A 278 1.60 9.56 13.78
C TYR A 278 1.27 10.14 15.16
N ASN A 279 1.24 9.30 16.19
CA ASN A 279 1.04 9.73 17.57
C ASN A 279 2.19 10.61 18.08
N ALA A 280 3.44 10.18 17.89
CA ALA A 280 4.61 10.98 18.29
C ALA A 280 4.68 12.34 17.59
N CYS A 281 4.37 12.40 16.28
CA CYS A 281 4.26 13.68 15.55
C CYS A 281 3.18 14.60 16.14
N SER A 282 2.03 14.04 16.56
CA SER A 282 0.97 14.83 17.18
C SER A 282 1.40 15.41 18.54
N GLU A 283 2.14 14.64 19.34
CA GLU A 283 2.69 15.07 20.62
C GLU A 283 3.77 16.14 20.46
N LEU A 284 4.69 15.94 19.53
CA LEU A 284 5.73 16.94 19.21
C LEU A 284 5.10 18.28 18.77
N ARG A 285 4.06 18.20 17.92
CA ARG A 285 3.35 19.40 17.46
C ARG A 285 2.68 20.17 18.61
N GLU A 286 2.04 19.45 19.54
CA GLU A 286 1.43 20.08 20.72
C GLU A 286 2.48 20.73 21.63
N ARG A 287 3.63 20.06 21.83
CA ARG A 287 4.73 20.63 22.61
C ARG A 287 5.37 21.84 21.96
N ASN A 288 5.65 21.77 20.67
CA ASN A 288 6.23 22.90 19.93
C ASN A 288 5.28 24.11 19.97
N ARG A 289 3.96 23.85 19.91
CA ARG A 289 2.97 24.91 20.09
C ARG A 289 2.98 25.52 21.49
N ALA A 290 3.08 24.67 22.53
CA ALA A 290 3.18 25.13 23.90
C ALA A 290 4.46 25.97 24.16
N GLN A 291 5.55 25.66 23.46
CA GLN A 291 6.79 26.45 23.48
C GLN A 291 6.65 27.77 22.71
N ALA A 292 5.96 27.77 21.58
CA ALA A 292 5.73 28.96 20.76
C ALA A 292 4.84 29.98 21.45
N PHE A 293 3.96 29.53 22.37
CA PHE A 293 3.06 30.39 23.16
C PHE A 293 3.46 30.31 24.64
N SER A 294 4.57 30.94 24.97
CA SER A 294 5.08 31.07 26.34
C SER A 294 4.07 31.75 27.25
N LEU A 295 4.06 31.38 28.53
CA LEU A 295 3.20 31.97 29.53
C LEU A 295 3.93 33.13 30.20
N LEU A 296 3.35 34.33 30.16
CA LEU A 296 3.83 35.46 30.92
C LEU A 296 3.36 35.33 32.38
N THR A 297 4.28 35.34 33.31
CA THR A 297 3.97 35.39 34.75
C THR A 297 4.22 36.80 35.29
N ILE A 298 3.28 37.29 36.09
CA ILE A 298 3.34 38.59 36.70
C ILE A 298 3.18 38.35 38.22
N PRO A 299 4.12 38.80 39.06
CA PRO A 299 3.96 38.70 40.49
C PRO A 299 2.83 39.65 40.95
N ILE A 300 1.98 39.18 41.84
CA ILE A 300 0.88 39.96 42.47
C ILE A 300 1.19 40.04 43.94
N ASP A 301 1.11 41.25 44.54
CA ASP A 301 1.23 41.43 45.98
C ASP A 301 -0.07 41.01 46.70
N GLU A 302 0.04 40.39 47.89
CA GLU A 302 -1.10 39.90 48.67
C GLU A 302 -2.13 41.00 49.03
N ASP A 303 -1.74 42.27 48.97
CA ASP A 303 -2.59 43.43 49.29
C ASP A 303 -3.35 43.98 48.07
N ASP A 304 -3.14 43.47 46.86
CA ASP A 304 -3.93 43.85 45.70
C ASP A 304 -5.23 43.02 45.70
N ASP A 305 -6.34 43.62 46.13
CA ASP A 305 -7.71 43.09 45.91
C ASP A 305 -7.89 42.91 44.41
N PHE A 306 -7.62 41.69 43.93
CA PHE A 306 -7.93 41.29 42.57
C PHE A 306 -9.43 41.02 42.49
N ASP A 307 -10.22 42.09 42.50
CA ASP A 307 -11.64 42.02 42.17
C ASP A 307 -11.75 41.57 40.71
N GLY A 308 -12.22 40.33 40.52
CA GLY A 308 -12.21 39.57 39.27
C GLY A 308 -13.01 40.16 38.11
N GLU A 309 -13.24 41.45 38.07
CA GLU A 309 -14.06 42.09 37.03
C GLU A 309 -13.28 42.97 36.05
N ASP A 310 -11.98 43.24 36.24
CA ASP A 310 -11.40 44.28 35.43
C ASP A 310 -10.15 43.95 34.63
N THR A 311 -10.31 44.25 33.38
CA THR A 311 -9.36 44.43 32.28
C THR A 311 -8.42 43.25 32.00
N PRO A 312 -8.71 42.51 30.92
CA PRO A 312 -7.74 41.53 30.41
C PRO A 312 -6.43 42.27 30.14
N ILE A 313 -5.36 41.83 30.82
CA ILE A 313 -4.01 42.37 30.53
C ILE A 313 -3.74 42.06 29.04
N LYS A 314 -3.79 43.10 28.23
CA LYS A 314 -3.44 43.02 26.82
C LYS A 314 -1.94 43.04 26.71
N TYR A 315 -1.37 41.97 26.21
CA TYR A 315 0.06 41.90 25.90
C TYR A 315 0.24 41.59 24.42
N GLY A 316 1.08 42.37 23.79
CA GLY A 316 1.46 42.25 22.40
C GLY A 316 2.85 42.81 22.18
N THR A 317 3.39 42.63 21.00
CA THR A 317 4.73 43.13 20.63
C THR A 317 4.84 44.69 20.69
N ALA A 318 3.71 45.36 20.80
CA ALA A 318 3.64 46.84 20.87
C ALA A 318 3.17 47.38 22.24
N ASP A 319 2.84 46.49 23.18
CA ASP A 319 2.32 46.92 24.50
C ASP A 319 3.44 46.97 25.51
N THR A 320 3.42 48.03 26.35
CA THR A 320 4.39 48.22 27.45
C THR A 320 3.80 47.67 28.74
N LEU A 321 4.47 46.66 29.32
CA LEU A 321 4.10 46.11 30.61
C LEU A 321 4.71 46.99 31.73
N ILE A 322 3.86 47.58 32.58
CA ILE A 322 4.29 48.37 33.75
C ILE A 322 4.13 47.50 34.99
N TYR A 323 5.18 47.39 35.79
CA TYR A 323 5.18 46.66 37.06
C TYR A 323 5.77 47.50 38.18
N LYS A 324 5.44 47.13 39.42
CA LYS A 324 5.80 47.91 40.62
C LYS A 324 7.31 47.87 40.87
N GLN A 325 7.91 49.03 41.20
CA GLN A 325 9.33 49.07 41.50
C GLN A 325 9.62 48.31 42.82
N GLY A 326 10.50 47.29 42.74
CA GLY A 326 10.85 46.43 43.87
C GLY A 326 10.21 45.07 43.84
N SER A 327 9.22 44.80 42.99
CA SER A 327 8.70 43.48 42.72
C SER A 327 9.59 42.71 41.71
N GLN A 328 9.49 41.39 41.70
CA GLN A 328 10.18 40.60 40.68
C GLN A 328 9.68 41.00 39.27
N SER A 329 10.59 41.10 38.33
CA SER A 329 10.21 41.39 36.96
C SER A 329 9.36 40.22 36.38
N PRO A 330 8.35 40.55 35.56
CA PRO A 330 7.62 39.52 34.84
C PRO A 330 8.55 38.63 34.01
N GLU A 331 8.30 37.32 34.04
CA GLU A 331 9.10 36.34 33.31
C GLU A 331 8.23 35.51 32.37
N TRP A 332 8.81 35.15 31.23
CA TRP A 332 8.20 34.19 30.32
C TRP A 332 8.58 32.77 30.75
N ILE A 333 7.59 32.01 31.17
CA ILE A 333 7.80 30.59 31.43
C ILE A 333 7.55 29.82 30.13
N THR A 334 8.60 29.18 29.66
CA THR A 334 8.54 28.31 28.49
C THR A 334 8.84 26.86 28.92
N PRO A 335 8.06 25.89 28.48
CA PRO A 335 8.38 24.46 28.73
C PRO A 335 9.79 24.13 28.24
N PRO A 336 10.57 23.31 29.00
CA PRO A 336 11.93 22.96 28.59
C PRO A 336 11.97 22.26 27.24
N SER A 337 12.91 22.62 26.35
CA SER A 337 13.07 22.07 25.03
C SER A 337 13.54 20.60 25.03
N ALA A 338 14.21 20.15 26.08
CA ALA A 338 14.76 18.80 26.20
C ALA A 338 13.74 17.68 25.93
N SER A 339 12.46 17.90 26.26
CA SER A 339 11.41 16.92 25.99
C SER A 339 10.96 16.87 24.53
N SER A 340 11.11 17.97 23.77
CA SER A 340 10.91 17.96 22.31
C SER A 340 12.02 17.18 21.62
N ASP A 341 13.27 17.34 22.07
CA ASP A 341 14.42 16.62 21.53
C ASP A 341 14.29 15.09 21.70
N ILE A 342 13.72 14.64 22.84
CA ILE A 342 13.45 13.21 23.07
C ILE A 342 12.45 12.68 22.04
N ILE A 343 11.34 13.36 21.81
CA ILE A 343 10.31 12.95 20.85
C ILE A 343 10.87 13.01 19.42
N GLU A 344 11.68 14.01 19.07
CA GLU A 344 12.34 14.08 17.76
C GLU A 344 13.30 12.91 17.53
N ASN A 345 14.07 12.54 18.54
CA ASN A 345 14.96 11.37 18.47
C ASN A 345 14.17 10.07 18.25
N GLU A 346 13.04 9.91 18.95
CA GLU A 346 12.13 8.77 18.77
C GLU A 346 11.53 8.73 17.35
N ILE A 347 11.04 9.87 16.84
CA ILE A 347 10.55 10.02 15.47
C ILE A 347 11.64 9.60 14.46
N ASN A 348 12.86 10.10 14.63
CA ASN A 348 13.99 9.77 13.75
C ASN A 348 14.36 8.29 13.83
N LEU A 349 14.25 7.66 15.00
CA LEU A 349 14.44 6.22 15.16
C LEU A 349 13.36 5.44 14.40
N MET A 350 12.07 5.77 14.61
CA MET A 350 10.96 5.11 13.91
C MET A 350 11.05 5.23 12.40
N VAL A 351 11.42 6.40 11.88
CA VAL A 351 11.63 6.60 10.43
C VAL A 351 12.75 5.71 9.91
N ARG A 352 13.88 5.63 10.61
CA ARG A 352 14.98 4.73 10.23
C ARG A 352 14.55 3.26 10.22
N GLU A 353 13.77 2.84 11.23
CA GLU A 353 13.27 1.47 11.32
C GLU A 353 12.25 1.14 10.21
N ILE A 354 11.38 2.08 9.83
CA ILE A 354 10.47 1.93 8.69
C ILE A 354 11.26 1.63 7.41
N TYR A 355 12.30 2.42 7.13
CA TYR A 355 13.15 2.21 5.95
C TYR A 355 13.94 0.90 6.02
N ARG A 356 14.47 0.55 7.21
CA ARG A 356 15.16 -0.73 7.43
C ARG A 356 14.25 -1.93 7.17
N MET A 357 13.02 -1.91 7.71
CA MET A 357 12.03 -2.98 7.48
C MET A 357 11.62 -3.11 6.01
N ALA A 358 11.63 -2.01 5.28
CA ALA A 358 11.32 -2.00 3.85
C ALA A 358 12.50 -2.42 2.96
N ASN A 359 13.67 -2.73 3.51
CA ASN A 359 14.93 -2.91 2.79
C ASN A 359 15.30 -1.69 1.92
N LEU A 360 14.85 -0.50 2.32
CA LEU A 360 15.13 0.77 1.66
C LEU A 360 16.15 1.57 2.47
N ARG A 361 16.99 2.35 1.80
CA ARG A 361 17.92 3.25 2.47
C ARG A 361 17.39 4.67 2.53
N LEU A 362 17.50 5.28 3.72
CA LEU A 362 17.44 6.73 3.85
C LEU A 362 18.69 7.32 3.20
N LYS A 363 18.52 8.19 2.21
CA LYS A 363 19.63 9.03 1.73
C LYS A 363 20.04 9.92 2.90
N SER A 364 21.14 9.56 3.57
CA SER A 364 21.76 10.46 4.55
C SER A 364 22.31 11.65 3.78
N ASN A 365 21.80 12.84 4.09
CA ASN A 365 22.38 14.12 3.62
C ASN A 365 23.71 14.43 4.33
N SER A 366 24.40 13.44 4.88
CA SER A 366 25.75 13.64 5.42
C SER A 366 26.67 14.00 4.25
N ILE A 367 26.97 15.28 4.19
CA ILE A 367 27.95 15.93 3.35
C ILE A 367 29.23 15.08 3.32
N GLY A 368 29.59 14.53 2.13
CA GLY A 368 30.96 14.16 1.86
C GLY A 368 31.30 12.73 1.42
N TYR A 369 30.33 11.79 1.29
CA TYR A 369 30.64 10.49 0.69
C TYR A 369 29.92 10.33 -0.66
N ASN A 370 30.67 10.52 -1.75
CA ASN A 370 30.29 10.02 -3.06
C ASN A 370 30.34 8.48 -3.01
N ILE A 371 29.20 7.85 -2.69
CA ILE A 371 29.06 6.40 -2.78
C ILE A 371 29.18 6.06 -4.28
N SER A 372 30.15 5.20 -4.65
CA SER A 372 30.30 4.76 -6.03
C SER A 372 29.02 4.03 -6.50
N GLY A 373 28.70 4.12 -7.80
CA GLY A 373 27.55 3.43 -8.39
C GLY A 373 27.54 1.93 -8.07
N ILE A 374 28.70 1.29 -7.99
CA ILE A 374 28.88 -0.11 -7.61
C ILE A 374 28.45 -0.36 -6.15
N ALA A 375 28.86 0.49 -5.19
CA ALA A 375 28.45 0.36 -3.80
C ALA A 375 26.92 0.54 -3.66
N MET A 376 26.32 1.42 -4.45
CA MET A 376 24.87 1.65 -4.48
C MET A 376 24.11 0.43 -5.06
N GLN A 377 24.70 -0.28 -6.03
CA GLN A 377 24.13 -1.53 -6.56
C GLN A 377 24.16 -2.66 -5.52
N TYR A 378 25.26 -2.86 -4.81
CA TYR A 378 25.36 -3.85 -3.73
C TYR A 378 24.38 -3.55 -2.60
N ASP A 379 24.20 -2.30 -2.28
CA ASP A 379 23.32 -1.84 -1.21
C ASP A 379 21.83 -2.12 -1.47
N ASN A 380 21.43 -2.17 -2.74
CA ASN A 380 20.05 -2.44 -3.16
C ASN A 380 19.82 -3.90 -3.58
N GLN A 381 20.80 -4.77 -3.46
CA GLN A 381 20.69 -6.16 -3.92
C GLN A 381 19.56 -6.92 -3.24
N GLN A 382 19.37 -6.75 -1.93
CA GLN A 382 18.27 -7.40 -1.19
C GLN A 382 16.90 -6.90 -1.66
N LEU A 383 16.77 -5.60 -1.94
CA LEU A 383 15.57 -5.02 -2.49
C LEU A 383 15.24 -5.61 -3.88
N TYR A 384 16.22 -5.66 -4.76
CA TYR A 384 16.05 -6.21 -6.12
C TYR A 384 15.71 -7.68 -6.10
N GLN A 385 16.31 -8.45 -5.19
CA GLN A 385 15.95 -9.86 -5.00
C GLN A 385 14.50 -10.01 -4.53
N SER A 386 14.05 -9.23 -3.55
CA SER A 386 12.66 -9.25 -3.07
C SER A 386 11.66 -8.86 -4.18
N ILE A 387 12.01 -7.89 -5.03
CA ILE A 387 11.19 -7.50 -6.19
C ILE A 387 11.16 -8.63 -7.22
N ALA A 388 12.29 -9.30 -7.49
CA ALA A 388 12.36 -10.41 -8.44
C ALA A 388 11.54 -11.62 -7.98
N GLU A 389 11.62 -11.99 -6.70
CA GLU A 389 10.79 -13.05 -6.12
C GLU A 389 9.30 -12.73 -6.24
N PHE A 390 8.91 -11.48 -5.98
CA PHE A 390 7.52 -11.07 -6.13
C PHE A 390 7.07 -11.02 -7.60
N ALA A 391 7.93 -10.63 -8.52
CA ALA A 391 7.64 -10.68 -9.95
C ALA A 391 7.41 -12.12 -10.44
N GLN A 392 8.15 -13.09 -9.91
CA GLN A 392 7.94 -14.50 -10.21
C GLN A 392 6.57 -14.98 -9.69
N GLU A 393 6.16 -14.57 -8.49
CA GLU A 393 4.83 -14.91 -7.94
C GLU A 393 3.69 -14.32 -8.79
N ILE A 394 3.85 -13.08 -9.28
CA ILE A 394 2.89 -12.45 -10.20
C ILE A 394 2.80 -13.22 -11.50
N LYS A 395 3.94 -13.62 -12.07
CA LYS A 395 4.03 -14.43 -13.28
C LYS A 395 3.29 -15.76 -13.10
N ASP A 396 3.64 -16.52 -12.06
CA ASP A 396 3.03 -17.84 -11.78
C ASP A 396 1.51 -17.73 -11.56
N THR A 397 1.08 -16.62 -10.97
CA THR A 397 -0.35 -16.33 -10.77
C THR A 397 -1.04 -16.02 -12.09
N GLU A 398 -0.44 -15.25 -12.98
CA GLU A 398 -1.00 -14.94 -14.29
C GLU A 398 -1.03 -16.19 -15.21
N GLU A 399 -0.03 -17.07 -15.13
CA GLU A 399 -0.05 -18.36 -15.82
C GLU A 399 -1.23 -19.25 -15.35
N LYS A 400 -1.54 -19.24 -14.05
CA LYS A 400 -2.73 -19.92 -13.51
C LYS A 400 -4.04 -19.27 -14.00
N ILE A 401 -4.10 -17.95 -14.11
CA ILE A 401 -5.24 -17.24 -14.71
C ILE A 401 -5.45 -17.73 -16.14
N ALA A 402 -4.41 -17.76 -16.96
CA ALA A 402 -4.47 -18.22 -18.33
C ALA A 402 -4.93 -19.68 -18.44
N PHE A 403 -4.46 -20.56 -17.55
CA PHE A 403 -4.90 -21.95 -17.48
C PHE A 403 -6.39 -22.09 -17.17
N ILE A 404 -6.91 -21.36 -16.15
CA ILE A 404 -8.33 -21.42 -15.77
C ILE A 404 -9.20 -20.79 -16.87
N PHE A 405 -8.75 -19.66 -17.46
CA PHE A 405 -9.40 -19.07 -18.62
C PHE A 405 -9.57 -20.10 -19.75
N GLY A 406 -8.48 -20.83 -20.08
CA GLY A 406 -8.53 -21.88 -21.10
C GLY A 406 -9.57 -22.96 -20.79
N LYS A 407 -9.72 -23.32 -19.51
CA LYS A 407 -10.78 -24.29 -19.09
C LYS A 407 -12.20 -23.75 -19.31
N TYR A 408 -12.46 -22.49 -19.04
CA TYR A 408 -13.76 -21.86 -19.31
C TYR A 408 -14.05 -21.78 -20.82
N MET A 409 -13.03 -21.48 -21.60
CA MET A 409 -13.16 -21.28 -23.05
C MET A 409 -13.06 -22.56 -23.87
N GLY A 410 -12.58 -23.67 -23.26
CA GLY A 410 -12.25 -24.90 -23.98
C GLY A 410 -11.01 -24.77 -24.87
N GLU A 411 -10.10 -23.86 -24.53
CA GLU A 411 -8.83 -23.59 -25.20
C GLU A 411 -7.64 -24.04 -24.36
N ASP A 412 -6.53 -24.38 -24.99
CA ASP A 412 -5.31 -24.77 -24.28
C ASP A 412 -4.34 -23.60 -24.15
N ASN A 413 -4.11 -23.15 -22.94
CA ASN A 413 -3.13 -22.13 -22.56
C ASN A 413 -2.01 -22.71 -21.67
N SER A 414 -1.82 -24.04 -21.65
CA SER A 414 -0.80 -24.67 -20.80
C SER A 414 0.64 -24.30 -21.17
N ASN A 415 0.86 -23.84 -22.40
CA ASN A 415 2.17 -23.46 -22.94
C ASN A 415 2.39 -21.95 -23.03
N ILE A 416 1.53 -21.16 -22.38
CA ILE A 416 1.73 -19.71 -22.35
C ILE A 416 3.04 -19.37 -21.64
N VAL A 417 3.78 -18.42 -22.20
CA VAL A 417 5.01 -17.90 -21.61
C VAL A 417 4.80 -16.43 -21.29
N ILE A 418 4.94 -16.08 -20.02
CA ILE A 418 4.76 -14.70 -19.55
C ILE A 418 6.11 -14.20 -19.02
N THR A 419 6.53 -13.05 -19.51
CA THR A 419 7.80 -12.44 -19.11
C THR A 419 7.56 -11.03 -18.59
N TYR A 420 7.76 -10.86 -17.29
CA TYR A 420 7.76 -9.55 -16.62
C TYR A 420 9.16 -8.92 -16.68
N ASN A 421 9.23 -7.62 -16.44
CA ASN A 421 10.50 -6.94 -16.31
C ASN A 421 11.39 -7.63 -15.26
N SER A 422 12.64 -7.89 -15.61
CA SER A 422 13.63 -8.51 -14.73
C SER A 422 14.78 -7.55 -14.35
N ASP A 423 14.80 -6.35 -14.92
CA ASP A 423 15.81 -5.35 -14.63
C ASP A 423 15.25 -4.26 -13.72
N TYR A 424 15.58 -4.35 -12.43
CA TYR A 424 15.12 -3.43 -11.39
C TYR A 424 16.19 -2.40 -11.00
N GLY A 425 17.40 -2.53 -11.55
CA GLY A 425 18.54 -1.67 -11.23
C GLY A 425 18.46 -0.30 -11.89
N ILE A 426 19.14 0.67 -11.29
CA ILE A 426 19.53 1.89 -12.00
C ILE A 426 20.76 1.50 -12.84
N ILE A 427 20.56 1.34 -14.13
CA ILE A 427 21.67 1.07 -15.03
C ILE A 427 22.48 2.36 -15.16
N ASP A 428 23.65 2.38 -14.55
CA ASP A 428 24.65 3.38 -14.90
C ASP A 428 25.27 3.00 -16.25
N THR A 429 24.69 3.54 -17.30
CA THR A 429 25.13 3.29 -18.69
C THR A 429 26.61 3.55 -18.89
N THR A 430 27.19 4.50 -18.16
CA THR A 430 28.63 4.83 -18.21
C THR A 430 29.46 3.67 -17.67
N THR A 431 29.08 3.12 -16.53
CA THR A 431 29.77 1.97 -15.92
C THR A 431 29.61 0.71 -16.77
N VAL A 432 28.39 0.46 -17.29
CA VAL A 432 28.14 -0.69 -18.20
C VAL A 432 28.97 -0.60 -19.43
N LEU A 433 29.07 0.58 -20.07
CA LEU A 433 29.89 0.79 -21.26
C LEU A 433 31.37 0.61 -20.98
N ALA A 434 31.90 1.14 -19.87
CA ALA A 434 33.27 0.97 -19.45
C ALA A 434 33.63 -0.50 -19.18
N ASN A 435 32.80 -1.22 -18.47
CA ASN A 435 32.96 -2.65 -18.17
C ASN A 435 32.90 -3.49 -19.47
N ALA A 436 31.92 -3.19 -20.33
CA ALA A 436 31.78 -3.86 -21.62
C ALA A 436 33.00 -3.64 -22.52
N THR A 437 33.51 -2.40 -22.58
CA THR A 437 34.74 -2.08 -23.34
C THR A 437 35.93 -2.88 -22.84
N THR A 438 36.10 -2.96 -21.52
CA THR A 438 37.16 -3.74 -20.89
C THR A 438 37.03 -5.25 -21.19
N ALA A 439 35.81 -5.79 -21.06
CA ALA A 439 35.53 -7.19 -21.31
C ALA A 439 35.69 -7.58 -22.78
N LEU A 440 35.29 -6.72 -23.72
CA LEU A 440 35.52 -6.91 -25.16
C LEU A 440 36.99 -6.89 -25.52
N GLN A 441 37.83 -6.05 -24.84
CA GLN A 441 39.28 -6.04 -25.01
C GLN A 441 39.92 -7.35 -24.57
N MET A 442 39.36 -8.07 -23.60
CA MET A 442 39.83 -9.39 -23.16
C MET A 442 39.59 -10.48 -24.20
N ASN A 443 38.67 -10.26 -25.13
CA ASN A 443 38.35 -11.14 -26.25
C ASN A 443 38.19 -12.65 -25.85
N ILE A 444 37.38 -12.91 -24.82
CA ILE A 444 37.28 -14.22 -24.16
C ILE A 444 36.73 -15.30 -25.12
N SER A 445 35.63 -15.04 -25.81
CA SER A 445 35.11 -15.87 -26.89
C SER A 445 34.14 -15.07 -27.77
N PRO A 446 33.92 -15.47 -29.04
CA PRO A 446 32.98 -14.80 -29.92
C PRO A 446 31.55 -14.71 -29.32
N LYS A 447 31.07 -15.80 -28.74
CA LYS A 447 29.73 -15.83 -28.09
C LYS A 447 29.59 -14.92 -26.87
N VAL A 448 30.66 -14.84 -26.07
CA VAL A 448 30.68 -13.92 -24.89
C VAL A 448 30.73 -12.48 -25.37
N ASN A 449 31.51 -12.17 -26.38
CA ASN A 449 31.60 -10.83 -26.95
C ASN A 449 30.25 -10.38 -27.58
N GLU A 450 29.52 -11.29 -28.22
CA GLU A 450 28.20 -11.07 -28.75
C GLU A 450 27.21 -10.76 -27.64
N GLU A 451 27.18 -11.55 -26.56
CA GLU A 451 26.29 -11.34 -25.42
C GLU A 451 26.61 -9.99 -24.70
N ILE A 452 27.89 -9.63 -24.57
CA ILE A 452 28.25 -8.33 -24.00
C ILE A 452 27.71 -7.18 -24.85
N LYS A 453 27.82 -7.27 -26.18
CA LYS A 453 27.27 -6.25 -27.10
C LYS A 453 25.74 -6.15 -26.97
N ARG A 454 25.04 -7.27 -26.87
CA ARG A 454 23.59 -7.30 -26.64
C ARG A 454 23.20 -6.63 -25.32
N GLN A 455 23.95 -6.87 -24.25
CA GLN A 455 23.74 -6.23 -22.96
C GLN A 455 23.95 -4.71 -23.02
N VAL A 456 24.96 -4.25 -23.78
CA VAL A 456 25.16 -2.82 -23.99
C VAL A 456 23.99 -2.18 -24.75
N ILE A 457 23.49 -2.81 -25.81
CA ILE A 457 22.32 -2.33 -26.55
C ILE A 457 21.11 -2.22 -25.61
N LYS A 458 20.83 -3.27 -24.84
CA LYS A 458 19.74 -3.27 -23.85
C LYS A 458 19.91 -2.15 -22.81
N ALA A 459 21.12 -1.95 -22.30
CA ALA A 459 21.39 -0.92 -21.30
C ALA A 459 21.24 0.50 -21.85
N MET A 460 21.61 0.74 -23.11
CA MET A 460 21.50 2.04 -23.75
C MET A 460 20.07 2.39 -24.14
N LEU A 461 19.27 1.41 -24.51
CA LEU A 461 17.88 1.57 -24.95
C LEU A 461 16.84 1.26 -23.87
N THR A 462 17.23 1.16 -22.61
CA THR A 462 16.35 0.81 -21.47
C THR A 462 15.17 1.79 -21.30
N ASN A 463 15.26 3.01 -21.80
CA ASN A 463 14.20 4.03 -21.70
C ASN A 463 13.43 4.24 -23.02
N GLU A 464 13.75 3.47 -24.07
CA GLU A 464 13.06 3.53 -25.36
C GLU A 464 11.94 2.49 -25.43
N ASP A 465 11.02 2.65 -26.38
CA ASP A 465 9.94 1.68 -26.60
C ASP A 465 10.50 0.30 -26.96
N ASN A 466 9.82 -0.75 -26.49
CA ASN A 466 10.22 -2.15 -26.74
C ASN A 466 10.43 -2.45 -28.25
N LEU A 467 9.64 -1.81 -29.13
CA LEU A 467 9.79 -1.93 -30.59
C LEU A 467 11.15 -1.42 -31.09
N VAL A 468 11.68 -0.37 -30.48
CA VAL A 468 13.01 0.18 -30.83
C VAL A 468 14.08 -0.77 -30.35
N LEU A 469 13.94 -1.33 -29.15
CA LEU A 469 14.88 -2.31 -28.59
C LEU A 469 14.90 -3.60 -29.41
N GLU A 470 13.73 -4.15 -29.76
CA GLU A 470 13.61 -5.36 -30.59
C GLU A 470 14.20 -5.12 -32.00
N GLY A 471 13.86 -3.98 -32.61
CA GLY A 471 14.45 -3.60 -33.89
C GLY A 471 15.98 -3.50 -33.85
N ALA A 472 16.54 -2.89 -32.80
CA ALA A 472 17.99 -2.79 -32.65
C ALA A 472 18.65 -4.16 -32.42
N LEU A 473 18.02 -5.07 -31.69
CA LEU A 473 18.52 -6.43 -31.49
C LEU A 473 18.41 -7.27 -32.76
N GLU A 474 17.30 -7.18 -33.52
CA GLU A 474 17.18 -7.84 -34.81
C GLU A 474 18.23 -7.36 -35.83
N ASP A 475 18.47 -6.05 -35.89
CA ASP A 475 19.51 -5.49 -36.79
C ASP A 475 20.90 -5.91 -36.35
N PHE A 476 21.14 -6.03 -35.07
CA PHE A 476 22.41 -6.58 -34.55
C PHE A 476 22.60 -8.02 -35.01
N ASP A 477 21.59 -8.88 -34.84
CA ASP A 477 21.64 -10.29 -35.24
C ASP A 477 21.81 -10.49 -36.75
N LYS A 478 21.14 -9.66 -37.57
CA LYS A 478 21.25 -9.67 -39.02
C LYS A 478 22.67 -9.23 -39.48
N ASN A 479 23.31 -8.32 -38.76
CA ASN A 479 24.64 -7.82 -39.09
C ASN A 479 25.77 -8.76 -38.64
N GLU A 480 25.65 -9.39 -37.48
CA GLU A 480 26.59 -10.41 -37.02
C GLU A 480 26.57 -11.65 -37.94
N SER A 481 25.39 -12.04 -38.44
CA SER A 481 25.28 -13.14 -39.41
C SER A 481 25.95 -12.85 -40.76
N LYS A 482 26.19 -11.56 -41.09
CA LYS A 482 26.89 -11.14 -42.30
C LYS A 482 28.41 -10.93 -42.14
N GLY A 483 28.94 -11.12 -40.90
CA GLY A 483 30.37 -11.03 -40.62
C GLY A 483 30.96 -9.61 -40.74
N THR A 484 30.17 -8.56 -40.69
CA THR A 484 30.68 -7.17 -40.79
C THR A 484 30.92 -6.61 -39.37
N PRO A 485 32.17 -6.28 -38.99
CA PRO A 485 32.43 -5.71 -37.66
C PRO A 485 31.84 -4.30 -37.56
N ILE A 486 30.98 -4.10 -36.56
CA ILE A 486 30.49 -2.77 -36.21
C ILE A 486 31.62 -2.00 -35.52
N THR A 487 32.05 -0.90 -36.12
CA THR A 487 33.08 -0.03 -35.53
C THR A 487 32.43 0.89 -34.46
N PRO A 488 33.20 1.28 -33.40
CA PRO A 488 32.66 2.14 -32.32
C PRO A 488 32.10 3.49 -32.82
N GLU A 489 32.49 3.96 -33.99
CA GLU A 489 31.99 5.20 -34.60
C GLU A 489 30.54 5.10 -35.08
N GLN A 490 30.00 3.89 -35.36
CA GLN A 490 28.62 3.71 -35.81
C GLN A 490 27.60 3.72 -34.65
N VAL A 491 28.06 3.46 -33.45
CA VAL A 491 27.20 3.49 -32.24
C VAL A 491 26.93 4.94 -31.77
N VAL A 492 27.85 5.87 -32.10
CA VAL A 492 27.73 7.28 -31.72
C VAL A 492 26.79 8.08 -32.65
N ALA A 493 26.42 7.53 -33.81
CA ALA A 493 25.65 8.24 -34.83
C ALA A 493 24.12 8.27 -34.57
N VAL A 494 23.63 7.61 -33.48
CA VAL A 494 22.20 7.66 -33.06
C VAL A 494 22.06 8.65 -31.88
N GLN A 495 22.47 9.92 -32.11
CA GLN A 495 21.97 11.00 -31.25
C GLN A 495 20.66 11.54 -31.83
N PRO A 496 19.62 11.76 -31.02
CA PRO A 496 18.41 12.36 -31.50
C PRO A 496 18.66 13.79 -31.97
N MET A 497 18.32 14.07 -33.23
CA MET A 497 18.17 15.45 -33.69
C MET A 497 17.02 16.11 -32.93
N ASN A 498 17.30 17.23 -32.32
CA ASN A 498 16.50 18.19 -31.54
C ASN A 498 14.99 18.11 -31.66
#